data_6fae41379ff2e8b3e338f01539017db8
#
_entry.id   6fae41379ff2e8b3e338f01539017db8
#
_cell.length_a   1.000
_cell.length_b   1.000
_cell.length_c   1.000
_cell.angle_alpha   90.00
_cell.angle_beta   90.00
_cell.angle_gamma   90.00
#
_symmetry.space_group_name_H-M   'P 1'
#
loop_
_entity.id
_entity.type
_entity.pdbx_description
1 polymer ?
#
loop_
_entity_poly.entity_id
_entity_poly.type
_entity_poly.pdbx_seq_one_letter_code
_entity_poly.pdbx_strand_id
1 'polypeptide(L)'
;MLYHSLKNLIRIDLNLEALDRLPWRDFGNGLSMSRLAREGSHELILYRVKAHASADAFLKHEHIGGEFYLVLKGKIADETGCYEEGDVVFLDPKSVHTPKAVGDTVVLVLWPEGVRIVD
;
A
#
# COMPACT_ATOMS: atom_id res chain seq x y z
N MET A 1 -14.53 -5.07 -12.70
CA MET A 1 -13.59 -5.74 -11.82
C MET A 1 -12.17 -5.30 -12.12
N LEU A 2 -11.37 -5.09 -11.10
CA LEU A 2 -10.03 -4.51 -11.25
C LEU A 2 -8.88 -5.48 -11.03
N TYR A 3 -9.19 -6.76 -10.82
CA TYR A 3 -8.18 -7.79 -10.62
C TYR A 3 -7.94 -8.53 -11.91
N HIS A 4 -6.77 -8.32 -12.51
CA HIS A 4 -6.41 -8.86 -13.82
C HIS A 4 -5.01 -9.47 -13.81
N SER A 5 -4.75 -10.38 -14.73
CA SER A 5 -3.41 -10.79 -15.09
C SER A 5 -2.71 -9.64 -15.85
N LEU A 6 -1.41 -9.46 -15.61
CA LEU A 6 -0.63 -8.41 -16.25
C LEU A 6 0.02 -8.85 -17.57
N LYS A 7 -0.54 -9.86 -18.26
CA LYS A 7 -0.02 -10.32 -19.56
C LYS A 7 -0.09 -9.25 -20.64
N ASN A 8 -1.10 -8.41 -20.57
CA ASN A 8 -1.34 -7.34 -21.52
C ASN A 8 -1.24 -6.00 -20.81
N LEU A 9 -1.15 -4.94 -21.60
CA LEU A 9 -1.22 -3.60 -21.02
C LEU A 9 -2.58 -3.41 -20.37
N ILE A 10 -2.57 -3.10 -19.08
CA ILE A 10 -3.76 -2.83 -18.30
C ILE A 10 -3.73 -1.35 -17.89
N ARG A 11 -4.81 -0.66 -18.20
CA ARG A 11 -5.00 0.70 -17.72
C ARG A 11 -5.84 0.67 -16.45
N ILE A 12 -5.30 1.24 -15.37
CA ILE A 12 -6.02 1.39 -14.12
C ILE A 12 -6.19 2.90 -13.87
N ASP A 13 -7.42 3.33 -13.74
CA ASP A 13 -7.74 4.73 -13.47
C ASP A 13 -7.82 4.94 -11.95
N LEU A 14 -6.82 5.62 -11.40
CA LEU A 14 -6.75 5.93 -9.97
C LEU A 14 -7.26 7.35 -9.70
N ASN A 15 -8.50 7.60 -10.03
CA ASN A 15 -9.13 8.86 -9.69
C ASN A 15 -9.40 8.92 -8.19
N LEU A 16 -8.66 9.78 -7.47
CA LEU A 16 -8.78 9.89 -6.01
C LEU A 16 -10.17 10.32 -5.54
N GLU A 17 -10.93 10.99 -6.40
CA GLU A 17 -12.30 11.40 -6.07
C GLU A 17 -13.31 10.27 -6.25
N ALA A 18 -12.91 9.17 -6.87
CA ALA A 18 -13.76 8.04 -7.17
C ALA A 18 -13.26 6.73 -6.56
N LEU A 19 -12.44 6.79 -5.55
CA LEU A 19 -11.86 5.60 -4.91
C LEU A 19 -12.90 4.65 -4.34
N ASP A 20 -14.06 5.15 -3.93
CA ASP A 20 -15.13 4.30 -3.37
C ASP A 20 -15.69 3.32 -4.39
N ARG A 21 -15.43 3.52 -5.68
CA ARG A 21 -15.84 2.58 -6.73
C ARG A 21 -14.97 1.32 -6.77
N LEU A 22 -13.81 1.34 -6.12
CA LEU A 22 -12.91 0.18 -6.07
C LEU A 22 -13.43 -0.88 -5.10
N PRO A 23 -13.10 -2.15 -5.32
CA PRO A 23 -13.49 -3.22 -4.40
C PRO A 23 -12.56 -3.22 -3.17
N TRP A 24 -13.00 -2.57 -2.11
CA TRP A 24 -12.25 -2.49 -0.86
C TRP A 24 -12.50 -3.68 0.04
N ARG A 25 -11.43 -4.19 0.63
CA ARG A 25 -11.48 -5.12 1.73
C ARG A 25 -11.09 -4.38 3.01
N ASP A 26 -11.99 -4.34 3.98
CA ASP A 26 -11.77 -3.68 5.26
C ASP A 26 -11.10 -4.65 6.23
N PHE A 27 -9.97 -4.24 6.82
CA PHE A 27 -9.26 -5.02 7.82
C PHE A 27 -9.61 -4.61 9.25
N GLY A 28 -10.52 -3.66 9.44
CA GLY A 28 -10.75 -3.03 10.73
C GLY A 28 -9.66 -1.99 11.02
N ASN A 29 -9.72 -1.38 12.19
CA ASN A 29 -8.73 -0.39 12.63
C ASN A 29 -8.53 0.79 11.68
N GLY A 30 -9.48 1.02 10.75
CA GLY A 30 -9.40 2.10 9.79
C GLY A 30 -8.55 1.81 8.56
N LEU A 31 -8.05 0.59 8.41
CA LEU A 31 -7.25 0.16 7.26
C LEU A 31 -8.10 -0.62 6.26
N SER A 32 -8.02 -0.24 4.99
CA SER A 32 -8.66 -0.97 3.88
C SER A 32 -7.67 -1.17 2.75
N MET A 33 -7.90 -2.21 1.96
CA MET A 33 -7.04 -2.58 0.84
C MET A 33 -7.88 -2.83 -0.40
N SER A 34 -7.38 -2.40 -1.55
CA SER A 34 -7.93 -2.80 -2.84
C SER A 34 -6.81 -3.40 -3.69
N ARG A 35 -6.94 -4.67 -4.07
CA ARG A 35 -5.98 -5.32 -4.95
C ARG A 35 -6.33 -4.95 -6.39
N LEU A 36 -5.44 -4.22 -7.05
CA LEU A 36 -5.69 -3.72 -8.40
C LEU A 36 -5.27 -4.71 -9.47
N ALA A 37 -4.16 -5.41 -9.25
CA ALA A 37 -3.66 -6.38 -10.22
C ALA A 37 -2.75 -7.40 -9.52
N ARG A 38 -2.61 -8.54 -10.16
CA ARG A 38 -1.71 -9.59 -9.68
C ARG A 38 -1.19 -10.40 -10.86
N GLU A 39 0.11 -10.69 -10.85
CA GLU A 39 0.74 -11.60 -11.80
C GLU A 39 1.78 -12.42 -11.03
N GLY A 40 1.50 -13.71 -10.84
CA GLY A 40 2.35 -14.55 -10.01
C GLY A 40 2.42 -14.04 -8.58
N SER A 41 3.62 -13.77 -8.09
CA SER A 41 3.86 -13.20 -6.75
C SER A 41 3.85 -11.67 -6.72
N HIS A 42 3.74 -11.03 -7.88
CA HIS A 42 3.71 -9.57 -7.97
C HIS A 42 2.28 -9.07 -7.78
N GLU A 43 2.09 -8.11 -6.88
CA GLU A 43 0.79 -7.52 -6.64
C GLU A 43 0.87 -6.00 -6.68
N LEU A 44 -0.18 -5.38 -7.23
CA LEU A 44 -0.36 -3.94 -7.20
C LEU A 44 -1.54 -3.67 -6.27
N ILE A 45 -1.28 -2.97 -5.17
CA ILE A 45 -2.25 -2.81 -4.09
C ILE A 45 -2.40 -1.34 -3.72
N LEU A 46 -3.63 -0.94 -3.46
CA LEU A 46 -3.94 0.36 -2.92
C LEU A 46 -4.36 0.19 -1.46
N TYR A 47 -3.69 0.89 -0.56
CA TYR A 47 -4.10 0.98 0.85
C TYR A 47 -4.74 2.31 1.11
N ARG A 48 -5.78 2.28 1.93
CA ARG A 48 -6.45 3.49 2.43
C ARG A 48 -6.53 3.40 3.95
N VAL A 49 -6.02 4.43 4.62
CA VAL A 49 -5.99 4.49 6.08
C VAL A 49 -6.74 5.73 6.53
N LYS A 50 -7.72 5.56 7.39
CA LYS A 50 -8.52 6.67 7.93
C LYS A 50 -7.74 7.40 9.03
N ALA A 51 -8.01 8.70 9.21
CA ALA A 51 -7.35 9.53 10.21
C ALA A 51 -7.48 8.98 11.64
N HIS A 52 -8.57 8.29 11.93
CA HIS A 52 -8.82 7.70 13.25
C HIS A 52 -8.30 6.27 13.39
N ALA A 53 -7.51 5.81 12.41
CA ALA A 53 -6.97 4.47 12.45
C ALA A 53 -6.05 4.27 13.65
N SER A 54 -6.00 3.04 14.14
CA SER A 54 -5.07 2.65 15.19
C SER A 54 -3.63 2.87 14.74
N ALA A 55 -2.75 3.22 15.68
CA ALA A 55 -1.31 3.28 15.41
C ALA A 55 -0.76 1.94 14.91
N ASP A 56 -1.47 0.84 15.22
CA ASP A 56 -1.08 -0.52 14.84
C ASP A 56 -1.79 -1.00 13.57
N ALA A 57 -2.35 -0.08 12.75
CA ALA A 57 -3.05 -0.45 11.52
C ALA A 57 -2.14 -1.27 10.60
N PHE A 58 -0.86 -0.90 10.49
CA PHE A 58 0.14 -1.70 9.79
C PHE A 58 1.03 -2.42 10.79
N LEU A 59 1.18 -3.73 10.61
CA LEU A 59 2.09 -4.53 11.42
C LEU A 59 3.53 -4.37 10.95
N LYS A 60 4.47 -4.56 11.87
CA LYS A 60 5.89 -4.62 11.51
C LYS A 60 6.11 -5.78 10.53
N HIS A 61 6.78 -5.50 9.43
CA HIS A 61 6.95 -6.51 8.38
C HIS A 61 8.27 -6.36 7.62
N GLU A 62 8.65 -7.45 6.98
CA GLU A 62 9.84 -7.54 6.14
C GLU A 62 9.40 -7.63 4.67
N HIS A 63 10.08 -6.89 3.79
CA HIS A 63 9.85 -6.92 2.34
C HIS A 63 10.74 -8.00 1.73
N ILE A 64 10.16 -9.14 1.34
CA ILE A 64 10.92 -10.29 0.84
C ILE A 64 11.72 -9.92 -0.41
N GLY A 65 11.09 -9.29 -1.38
CA GLY A 65 11.72 -8.87 -2.64
C GLY A 65 11.89 -7.36 -2.77
N GLY A 66 11.74 -6.63 -1.67
CA GLY A 66 11.68 -5.17 -1.72
C GLY A 66 10.28 -4.64 -1.94
N GLU A 67 10.13 -3.34 -1.92
CA GLU A 67 8.83 -2.69 -2.10
C GLU A 67 9.01 -1.31 -2.68
N PHE A 68 8.15 -0.96 -3.64
CA PHE A 68 7.93 0.43 -4.03
C PHE A 68 6.59 0.87 -3.50
N TYR A 69 6.50 2.09 -2.99
CA TYR A 69 5.20 2.70 -2.80
C TYR A 69 5.22 4.19 -3.18
N LEU A 70 4.05 4.65 -3.60
CA LEU A 70 3.80 6.05 -3.93
C LEU A 70 2.73 6.57 -2.99
N VAL A 71 3.02 7.65 -2.27
CA VAL A 71 2.02 8.30 -1.42
C VAL A 71 1.13 9.17 -2.31
N LEU A 72 -0.13 8.78 -2.44
CA LEU A 72 -1.12 9.50 -3.26
C LEU A 72 -1.83 10.58 -2.47
N LYS A 73 -1.99 10.39 -1.16
CA LYS A 73 -2.64 11.33 -0.26
C LYS A 73 -2.14 11.08 1.15
N GLY A 74 -1.99 12.14 1.95
CA GLY A 74 -1.60 12.03 3.34
C GLY A 74 -0.11 11.80 3.53
N LYS A 75 0.26 11.08 4.57
CA LYS A 75 1.65 10.86 4.95
C LYS A 75 1.84 9.48 5.55
N ILE A 76 3.02 8.91 5.31
CA ILE A 76 3.50 7.69 5.97
C ILE A 76 4.78 8.01 6.71
N ALA A 77 4.86 7.59 7.96
CA ALA A 77 6.07 7.70 8.77
C ALA A 77 6.55 6.31 9.17
N ASP A 78 7.86 6.09 9.13
CA ASP A 78 8.48 4.89 9.65
C ASP A 78 9.83 5.24 10.29
N GLU A 79 10.63 4.24 10.59
CA GLU A 79 11.93 4.42 11.24
C GLU A 79 12.92 5.24 10.40
N THR A 80 12.70 5.32 9.08
CA THR A 80 13.60 6.04 8.15
C THR A 80 13.19 7.48 7.90
N GLY A 81 11.97 7.86 8.26
CA GLY A 81 11.50 9.24 8.05
C GLY A 81 10.02 9.34 7.81
N CYS A 82 9.61 10.48 7.26
CA CYS A 82 8.21 10.78 6.93
C CYS A 82 8.11 11.12 5.45
N TYR A 83 7.15 10.49 4.77
CA TYR A 83 6.95 10.62 3.33
C TYR A 83 5.55 11.14 3.06
N GLU A 84 5.42 12.04 2.09
CA GLU A 84 4.17 12.75 1.81
C GLU A 84 3.76 12.64 0.34
N GLU A 85 2.63 13.26 -0.02
CA GLU A 85 2.07 13.20 -1.37
C GLU A 85 3.13 13.43 -2.44
N GLY A 86 3.16 12.52 -3.41
CA GLY A 86 4.11 12.55 -4.52
C GLY A 86 5.42 11.83 -4.25
N ASP A 87 5.70 11.46 -3.02
CA ASP A 87 6.93 10.73 -2.72
C ASP A 87 6.82 9.28 -3.19
N VAL A 88 7.86 8.84 -3.91
CA VAL A 88 8.06 7.44 -4.26
C VAL A 88 9.15 6.91 -3.37
N VAL A 89 8.85 5.84 -2.64
CA VAL A 89 9.77 5.24 -1.68
C VAL A 89 10.12 3.84 -2.15
N PHE A 90 11.42 3.53 -2.19
CA PHE A 90 11.89 2.18 -2.46
C PHE A 90 12.49 1.59 -1.18
N LEU A 91 12.02 0.41 -0.83
CA LEU A 91 12.49 -0.35 0.33
C LEU A 91 13.24 -1.58 -0.17
N ASP A 92 14.50 -1.71 0.21
CA ASP A 92 15.36 -2.79 -0.25
C ASP A 92 14.80 -4.18 0.10
N PRO A 93 15.15 -5.21 -0.68
CA PRO A 93 14.82 -6.59 -0.31
C PRO A 93 15.28 -6.91 1.10
N LYS A 94 14.44 -7.60 1.85
CA LYS A 94 14.64 -7.99 3.25
C LYS A 94 14.63 -6.84 4.25
N SER A 95 14.34 -5.61 3.80
CA SER A 95 14.18 -4.48 4.73
C SER A 95 12.95 -4.70 5.62
N VAL A 96 13.00 -4.16 6.82
CA VAL A 96 11.95 -4.29 7.85
C VAL A 96 11.54 -2.91 8.28
N HIS A 97 10.24 -2.65 8.36
CA HIS A 97 9.75 -1.40 8.93
C HIS A 97 8.39 -1.56 9.60
N THR A 98 8.03 -0.54 10.38
CA THR A 98 6.70 -0.42 10.99
C THR A 98 6.11 0.91 10.53
N PRO A 99 5.37 0.92 9.40
CA PRO A 99 4.82 2.18 8.89
C PRO A 99 3.61 2.62 9.69
N LYS A 100 3.43 3.94 9.78
CA LYS A 100 2.28 4.57 10.42
C LYS A 100 1.73 5.65 9.51
N ALA A 101 0.43 5.66 9.34
CA ALA A 101 -0.24 6.72 8.60
C ALA A 101 -0.45 7.94 9.50
N VAL A 102 -0.28 9.13 8.92
CA VAL A 102 -0.53 10.39 9.60
C VAL A 102 -1.70 11.07 8.89
N GLY A 103 -2.88 11.03 9.51
CA GLY A 103 -4.12 11.51 8.91
C GLY A 103 -4.68 10.53 7.88
N ASP A 104 -5.68 10.96 7.11
CA ASP A 104 -6.22 10.16 6.00
C ASP A 104 -5.15 9.97 4.95
N THR A 105 -4.86 8.73 4.61
CA THR A 105 -3.73 8.39 3.75
C THR A 105 -4.13 7.36 2.71
N VAL A 106 -3.62 7.55 1.49
CA VAL A 106 -3.78 6.59 0.38
C VAL A 106 -2.41 6.32 -0.22
N VAL A 107 -2.05 5.05 -0.31
CA VAL A 107 -0.72 4.62 -0.77
C VAL A 107 -0.88 3.54 -1.83
N LEU A 108 -0.20 3.71 -2.96
CA LEU A 108 -0.10 2.69 -4.00
C LEU A 108 1.18 1.88 -3.77
N VAL A 109 1.05 0.57 -3.65
CA VAL A 109 2.15 -0.32 -3.28
C VAL A 109 2.34 -1.40 -4.33
N LEU A 110 3.59 -1.62 -4.73
CA LEU A 110 4.00 -2.75 -5.56
C LEU A 110 4.90 -3.66 -4.72
N TRP A 111 4.48 -4.89 -4.53
CA TRP A 111 5.25 -5.92 -3.84
C TRP A 111 5.76 -6.96 -4.83
N PRO A 112 7.05 -6.94 -5.18
CA PRO A 112 7.59 -7.96 -6.08
C PRO A 112 7.40 -9.39 -5.60
N GLU A 113 7.53 -9.63 -4.30
CA GLU A 113 7.39 -10.98 -3.71
C GLU A 113 6.58 -10.97 -2.39
N GLY A 114 5.87 -9.89 -2.10
CA GLY A 114 5.06 -9.75 -0.90
C GLY A 114 5.87 -9.39 0.34
N VAL A 115 5.24 -9.57 1.50
CA VAL A 115 5.81 -9.22 2.80
C VAL A 115 5.68 -10.38 3.76
N ARG A 116 6.52 -10.35 4.81
CA ARG A 116 6.47 -11.30 5.92
C ARG A 116 6.31 -10.51 7.23
N ILE A 117 5.32 -10.88 8.04
CA ILE A 117 5.13 -10.26 9.34
C ILE A 117 6.24 -10.72 10.28
N VAL A 118 6.82 -9.79 11.02
CA VAL A 118 7.89 -10.07 11.98
C VAL A 118 7.55 -9.50 13.36
N ASP A 119 8.15 -10.07 14.38
CA ASP A 119 7.94 -9.65 15.76
C ASP A 119 8.79 -8.43 16.15
#